data_62a7912afe9a1c110f2282b7998c256b
#
_entry.id   62a7912afe9a1c110f2282b7998c256b
#
_cell.length_a   1.000
_cell.length_b   1.000
_cell.length_c   1.000
_cell.angle_alpha   90.00
_cell.angle_beta   90.00
_cell.angle_gamma   90.00
#
_symmetry.space_group_name_H-M   'P 1'
#
loop_
_entity.id
_entity.type
_entity.pdbx_description
1 polymer ?
#
loop_
_entity_poly.entity_id
_entity_poly.type
_entity_poly.pdbx_seq_one_letter_code
_entity_poly.pdbx_strand_id
1 'polypeptide(L)'
;HSAPDYEPYIQIVGSGEIQKTKLSGISISTIIVDGLRGRFGDPRKGPLTTVAQAHALALEINPMSPRLRRMRPWILSGNWINEALDTAYDPVFSFLRDYLSAEGSIRVIPMTEVPILDFNNYFWLERLEIEEASKEWVASELEIREIIMRRLVSPVLHSKLPSTARVEELLWHCVLGSGWESDLASQISLALSNWESNSSTEAASIVTDSLVSSGMV
;
A
#
# COMPACT_ATOMS: atom_id res chain seq x y z
N HIS A 1 -6.73 10.82 23.78
CA HIS A 1 -7.93 11.60 23.51
C HIS A 1 -9.13 10.96 24.17
N SER A 2 -9.93 11.72 24.91
CA SER A 2 -11.19 11.23 25.47
C SER A 2 -12.21 11.01 24.34
N ALA A 3 -13.12 10.03 24.52
CA ALA A 3 -14.22 9.82 23.58
C ALA A 3 -15.08 11.11 23.47
N PRO A 4 -15.58 11.44 22.28
CA PRO A 4 -16.40 12.62 22.09
C PRO A 4 -17.71 12.54 22.89
N ASP A 5 -18.25 13.71 23.25
CA ASP A 5 -19.49 13.80 24.06
C ASP A 5 -20.77 13.67 23.24
N TYR A 6 -20.65 13.59 21.89
CA TYR A 6 -21.80 13.40 20.98
C TYR A 6 -21.83 11.98 20.43
N GLU A 7 -23.02 11.51 20.15
CA GLU A 7 -23.30 10.15 19.68
C GLU A 7 -24.23 10.16 18.46
N PRO A 8 -24.10 9.21 17.50
CA PRO A 8 -23.06 8.18 17.39
C PRO A 8 -21.71 8.75 16.84
N TYR A 9 -20.61 8.09 17.12
CA TYR A 9 -19.28 8.47 16.62
C TYR A 9 -18.49 7.28 16.07
N ILE A 10 -17.54 7.56 15.19
CA ILE A 10 -16.51 6.62 14.74
C ILE A 10 -15.16 7.17 15.19
N GLN A 11 -14.41 6.35 15.92
CA GLN A 11 -13.09 6.69 16.41
C GLN A 11 -12.04 5.81 15.72
N ILE A 12 -11.04 6.43 15.12
CA ILE A 12 -9.87 5.72 14.58
C ILE A 12 -8.76 5.83 15.62
N VAL A 13 -8.26 4.68 16.07
CA VAL A 13 -7.28 4.57 17.14
C VAL A 13 -5.95 4.11 16.59
N GLY A 14 -4.86 4.72 17.02
CA GLY A 14 -3.50 4.31 16.67
C GLY A 14 -3.15 2.90 17.18
N SER A 15 -2.11 2.30 16.61
CA SER A 15 -1.64 0.97 17.01
C SER A 15 -1.21 0.98 18.48
N GLY A 16 -1.76 0.06 19.27
CA GLY A 16 -1.41 -0.12 20.69
C GLY A 16 -2.28 0.64 21.70
N GLU A 17 -3.18 1.50 21.28
CA GLU A 17 -4.11 2.18 22.18
C GLU A 17 -5.45 1.42 22.23
N ILE A 18 -5.71 0.77 23.36
CA ILE A 18 -7.03 0.21 23.64
C ILE A 18 -7.83 1.28 24.39
N GLN A 19 -8.72 1.98 23.67
CA GLN A 19 -9.65 2.89 24.30
C GLN A 19 -11.02 2.19 24.51
N LYS A 20 -11.56 2.35 25.72
CA LYS A 20 -12.93 1.89 26.01
C LYS A 20 -13.92 2.74 25.22
N THR A 21 -14.58 2.15 24.26
CA THR A 21 -15.70 2.77 23.55
C THR A 21 -16.91 2.92 24.45
N LYS A 22 -17.59 4.08 24.38
CA LYS A 22 -18.96 4.21 24.90
C LYS A 22 -19.90 3.34 24.04
N LEU A 23 -21.02 2.92 24.61
CA LEU A 23 -21.98 1.95 23.99
C LEU A 23 -22.49 2.32 22.60
N SER A 24 -22.38 3.59 22.18
CA SER A 24 -22.93 4.11 20.91
C SER A 24 -21.83 4.46 19.86
N GLY A 25 -20.56 4.17 20.14
CA GLY A 25 -19.46 4.45 19.24
C GLY A 25 -18.84 3.21 18.61
N ILE A 26 -18.25 3.37 17.42
CA ILE A 26 -17.42 2.36 16.75
C ILE A 26 -15.97 2.81 16.90
N SER A 27 -15.12 1.92 17.43
CA SER A 27 -13.67 2.13 17.47
C SER A 27 -13.01 1.22 16.43
N ILE A 28 -12.19 1.81 15.58
CA ILE A 28 -11.43 1.10 14.55
C ILE A 28 -9.95 1.16 14.91
N SER A 29 -9.34 -0.01 15.13
CA SER A 29 -7.91 -0.18 15.38
C SER A 29 -7.36 -1.34 14.55
N THR A 30 -6.06 -1.38 14.32
CA THR A 30 -5.42 -2.52 13.67
C THR A 30 -5.65 -3.79 14.48
N ILE A 31 -6.15 -4.84 13.83
CA ILE A 31 -6.36 -6.16 14.43
C ILE A 31 -5.51 -7.21 13.72
N ILE A 32 -5.13 -8.25 14.43
CA ILE A 32 -4.44 -9.39 13.85
C ILE A 32 -5.46 -10.43 13.40
N VAL A 33 -5.42 -10.77 12.13
CA VAL A 33 -6.25 -11.82 11.52
C VAL A 33 -5.45 -13.10 11.47
N ASP A 34 -6.02 -14.18 11.98
CA ASP A 34 -5.44 -15.53 11.97
C ASP A 34 -6.11 -16.42 10.91
N GLY A 35 -5.44 -17.52 10.59
CA GLY A 35 -6.01 -18.57 9.72
C GLY A 35 -5.92 -18.31 8.23
N LEU A 36 -5.22 -17.28 7.82
CA LEU A 36 -4.90 -17.05 6.42
C LEU A 36 -3.87 -18.08 5.94
N ARG A 37 -3.96 -18.47 4.67
CA ARG A 37 -2.99 -19.39 4.07
C ARG A 37 -1.81 -18.62 3.51
N GLY A 38 -0.61 -19.01 3.93
CA GLY A 38 0.63 -18.56 3.32
C GLY A 38 0.84 -19.15 1.92
N ARG A 39 1.89 -18.70 1.23
CA ARG A 39 2.25 -19.13 -0.13
C ARG A 39 2.37 -20.65 -0.28
N PHE A 40 2.74 -21.36 0.78
CA PHE A 40 2.92 -22.81 0.80
C PHE A 40 1.81 -23.53 1.57
N GLY A 41 0.67 -22.87 1.84
CA GLY A 41 -0.47 -23.46 2.53
C GLY A 41 -0.35 -23.50 4.06
N ASP A 42 0.73 -22.99 4.62
CA ASP A 42 0.97 -22.87 6.06
C ASP A 42 0.02 -21.82 6.70
N PRO A 43 -0.42 -22.03 7.95
CA PRO A 43 -1.25 -21.04 8.64
C PRO A 43 -0.43 -19.79 8.94
N ARG A 44 -0.96 -18.65 8.57
CA ARG A 44 -0.35 -17.35 8.76
C ARG A 44 -1.30 -16.38 9.44
N LYS A 45 -0.72 -15.36 10.03
CA LYS A 45 -1.44 -14.22 10.59
C LYS A 45 -0.84 -12.92 10.09
N GLY A 46 -1.65 -11.88 9.99
CA GLY A 46 -1.21 -10.57 9.57
C GLY A 46 -2.13 -9.46 10.04
N PRO A 47 -1.67 -8.20 10.00
CA PRO A 47 -2.44 -7.05 10.42
C PRO A 47 -3.51 -6.65 9.39
N LEU A 48 -4.78 -6.64 9.82
CA LEU A 48 -5.83 -5.92 9.11
C LEU A 48 -5.85 -4.48 9.63
N THR A 49 -5.35 -3.56 8.82
CA THR A 49 -5.09 -2.19 9.22
C THR A 49 -6.36 -1.36 9.40
N THR A 50 -6.25 -0.25 10.13
CA THR A 50 -7.35 0.71 10.30
C THR A 50 -7.84 1.28 8.98
N VAL A 51 -6.97 1.48 8.00
CA VAL A 51 -7.33 1.97 6.65
C VAL A 51 -8.26 0.97 5.95
N ALA A 52 -7.91 -0.31 5.96
CA ALA A 52 -8.71 -1.35 5.34
C ALA A 52 -10.09 -1.49 6.02
N GLN A 53 -10.14 -1.46 7.35
CA GLN A 53 -11.39 -1.53 8.11
C GLN A 53 -12.28 -0.30 7.90
N ALA A 54 -11.69 0.91 7.91
CA ALA A 54 -12.42 2.15 7.67
C ALA A 54 -13.02 2.19 6.26
N HIS A 55 -12.27 1.73 5.26
CA HIS A 55 -12.77 1.63 3.89
C HIS A 55 -13.91 0.60 3.77
N ALA A 56 -13.81 -0.56 4.42
CA ALA A 56 -14.88 -1.55 4.45
C ALA A 56 -16.16 -0.98 5.06
N LEU A 57 -16.04 -0.29 6.21
CA LEU A 57 -17.18 0.39 6.84
C LEU A 57 -17.78 1.48 5.94
N ALA A 58 -16.95 2.26 5.26
CA ALA A 58 -17.43 3.28 4.34
C ALA A 58 -18.19 2.69 3.14
N LEU A 59 -17.76 1.52 2.64
CA LEU A 59 -18.46 0.78 1.59
C LEU A 59 -19.82 0.25 2.05
N GLU A 60 -19.95 -0.22 3.29
CA GLU A 60 -21.26 -0.62 3.85
C GLU A 60 -22.23 0.56 3.93
N ILE A 61 -21.73 1.75 4.27
CA ILE A 61 -22.54 2.96 4.35
C ILE A 61 -22.94 3.48 2.96
N ASN A 62 -22.01 3.47 2.00
CA ASN A 62 -22.23 3.97 0.64
C ASN A 62 -21.50 3.16 -0.44
N PRO A 63 -22.03 1.97 -0.79
CA PRO A 63 -21.36 1.03 -1.70
C PRO A 63 -21.19 1.55 -3.14
N MET A 64 -22.00 2.52 -3.54
CA MET A 64 -21.98 3.07 -4.90
C MET A 64 -21.11 4.33 -5.05
N SER A 65 -20.42 4.75 -3.99
CA SER A 65 -19.60 5.97 -4.01
C SER A 65 -18.44 5.88 -5.02
N PRO A 66 -18.40 6.76 -6.03
CA PRO A 66 -17.26 6.81 -6.96
C PRO A 66 -15.95 7.22 -6.27
N ARG A 67 -16.03 7.98 -5.18
CA ARG A 67 -14.86 8.38 -4.38
C ARG A 67 -14.23 7.17 -3.71
N LEU A 68 -15.04 6.34 -3.06
CA LEU A 68 -14.54 5.12 -2.41
C LEU A 68 -13.90 4.16 -3.43
N ARG A 69 -14.46 4.06 -4.63
CA ARG A 69 -13.86 3.25 -5.70
C ARG A 69 -12.47 3.74 -6.09
N ARG A 70 -12.28 5.05 -6.25
CA ARG A 70 -10.98 5.63 -6.58
C ARG A 70 -9.95 5.45 -5.47
N MET A 71 -10.40 5.39 -4.21
CA MET A 71 -9.54 5.23 -3.04
C MET A 71 -9.20 3.77 -2.71
N ARG A 72 -9.75 2.79 -3.41
CA ARG A 72 -9.50 1.36 -3.14
C ARG A 72 -8.03 0.95 -3.09
N PRO A 73 -7.12 1.44 -3.96
CA PRO A 73 -5.71 1.08 -3.86
C PRO A 73 -5.09 1.42 -2.50
N TRP A 74 -5.58 2.48 -1.85
CA TRP A 74 -5.08 2.94 -0.55
C TRP A 74 -5.41 2.02 0.62
N ILE A 75 -6.29 1.01 0.43
CA ILE A 75 -6.55 -0.03 1.43
C ILE A 75 -5.23 -0.73 1.83
N LEU A 76 -4.30 -0.86 0.91
CA LEU A 76 -3.00 -1.50 1.09
C LEU A 76 -1.97 -0.61 1.80
N SER A 77 -2.18 0.71 1.85
CA SER A 77 -1.19 1.66 2.38
C SER A 77 -0.84 1.43 3.84
N GLY A 78 -1.80 1.00 4.66
CA GLY A 78 -1.56 0.76 6.09
C GLY A 78 -0.55 -0.35 6.35
N ASN A 79 -0.60 -1.44 5.58
CA ASN A 79 0.38 -2.53 5.68
C ASN A 79 1.76 -2.08 5.17
N TRP A 80 1.79 -1.22 4.16
CA TRP A 80 3.01 -0.65 3.62
C TRP A 80 3.72 0.26 4.61
N ILE A 81 2.99 1.21 5.22
CA ILE A 81 3.53 2.20 6.16
C ILE A 81 3.95 1.55 7.49
N ASN A 82 3.21 0.56 7.97
CA ASN A 82 3.50 -0.13 9.24
C ASN A 82 4.65 -1.15 9.16
N GLU A 83 5.45 -1.12 8.08
CA GLU A 83 6.60 -2.00 7.89
C GLU A 83 6.25 -3.50 7.97
N ALA A 84 4.98 -3.86 7.79
CA ALA A 84 4.54 -5.25 7.83
C ALA A 84 5.25 -6.12 6.77
N LEU A 85 5.62 -5.50 5.64
CA LEU A 85 6.38 -6.13 4.56
C LEU A 85 7.89 -6.27 4.85
N ASP A 86 8.41 -5.60 5.89
CA ASP A 86 9.85 -5.60 6.18
C ASP A 86 10.31 -6.78 7.03
N THR A 87 9.39 -7.45 7.68
CA THR A 87 9.71 -8.57 8.59
C THR A 87 9.46 -9.93 7.98
N ALA A 88 8.42 -10.08 7.18
CA ALA A 88 8.04 -11.34 6.54
C ALA A 88 6.95 -11.09 5.47
N TYR A 89 6.61 -12.15 4.73
CA TYR A 89 5.41 -12.20 3.91
C TYR A 89 4.16 -11.88 4.75
N ASP A 90 3.45 -10.81 4.38
CA ASP A 90 2.18 -10.40 5.00
C ASP A 90 1.00 -11.02 4.24
N PRO A 91 0.31 -12.02 4.82
CA PRO A 91 -0.79 -12.69 4.15
C PRO A 91 -2.03 -11.81 3.99
N VAL A 92 -2.23 -10.80 4.85
CA VAL A 92 -3.36 -9.86 4.73
C VAL A 92 -3.13 -8.92 3.55
N PHE A 93 -1.92 -8.36 3.44
CA PHE A 93 -1.53 -7.52 2.31
C PHE A 93 -1.71 -8.26 0.98
N SER A 94 -1.12 -9.45 0.88
CA SER A 94 -1.18 -10.26 -0.36
C SER A 94 -2.60 -10.64 -0.71
N PHE A 95 -3.41 -11.05 0.28
CA PHE A 95 -4.83 -11.38 0.06
C PHE A 95 -5.62 -10.16 -0.45
N LEU A 96 -5.46 -9.00 0.18
CA LEU A 96 -6.15 -7.78 -0.24
C LEU A 96 -5.71 -7.32 -1.63
N ARG A 97 -4.39 -7.34 -1.92
CA ARG A 97 -3.86 -7.03 -3.25
C ARG A 97 -4.46 -7.94 -4.32
N ASP A 98 -4.43 -9.23 -4.11
CA ASP A 98 -4.91 -10.22 -5.06
C ASP A 98 -6.44 -10.10 -5.26
N TYR A 99 -7.18 -9.86 -4.18
CA TYR A 99 -8.61 -9.59 -4.24
C TYR A 99 -8.94 -8.33 -5.07
N LEU A 100 -8.29 -7.20 -4.77
CA LEU A 100 -8.48 -5.93 -5.49
C LEU A 100 -8.08 -6.03 -6.96
N SER A 101 -7.05 -6.83 -7.26
CA SER A 101 -6.64 -7.12 -8.64
C SER A 101 -7.67 -7.96 -9.38
N ALA A 102 -8.19 -9.01 -8.74
CA ALA A 102 -9.21 -9.90 -9.33
C ALA A 102 -10.53 -9.17 -9.61
N GLU A 103 -10.94 -8.21 -8.77
CA GLU A 103 -12.12 -7.38 -9.01
C GLU A 103 -11.87 -6.21 -9.99
N GLY A 104 -10.64 -6.00 -10.44
CA GLY A 104 -10.26 -4.95 -11.39
C GLY A 104 -10.14 -3.54 -10.78
N SER A 105 -10.04 -3.41 -9.46
CA SER A 105 -9.85 -2.12 -8.79
C SER A 105 -8.43 -1.61 -8.87
N ILE A 106 -7.47 -2.53 -9.02
CA ILE A 106 -6.05 -2.23 -9.21
C ILE A 106 -5.47 -3.06 -10.36
N ARG A 107 -4.34 -2.58 -10.88
CA ARG A 107 -3.44 -3.39 -11.70
C ARG A 107 -2.19 -3.70 -10.89
N VAL A 108 -1.69 -4.91 -11.02
CA VAL A 108 -0.41 -5.33 -10.44
C VAL A 108 0.54 -5.60 -11.58
N ILE A 109 1.60 -4.82 -11.68
CA ILE A 109 2.56 -4.84 -12.80
C ILE A 109 3.99 -4.78 -12.27
N PRO A 110 4.99 -5.25 -13.04
CA PRO A 110 6.38 -5.07 -12.68
C PRO A 110 6.81 -3.59 -12.75
N MET A 111 7.81 -3.21 -11.98
CA MET A 111 8.31 -1.83 -11.90
C MET A 111 8.69 -1.24 -13.27
N THR A 112 9.18 -2.08 -14.16
CA THR A 112 9.59 -1.69 -15.53
C THR A 112 8.42 -1.24 -16.42
N GLU A 113 7.19 -1.51 -16.00
CA GLU A 113 5.94 -1.09 -16.68
C GLU A 113 5.24 0.09 -15.98
N VAL A 114 5.76 0.55 -14.85
CA VAL A 114 5.22 1.73 -14.14
C VAL A 114 5.65 2.99 -14.88
N PRO A 115 4.73 3.86 -15.33
CA PRO A 115 5.10 5.05 -16.10
C PRO A 115 5.98 6.05 -15.34
N ILE A 116 5.65 6.30 -14.06
CA ILE A 116 6.37 7.25 -13.20
C ILE A 116 6.72 6.54 -11.89
N LEU A 117 8.01 6.36 -11.63
CA LEU A 117 8.54 5.78 -10.39
C LEU A 117 9.11 6.87 -9.47
N ASP A 118 8.90 6.73 -8.17
CA ASP A 118 9.73 7.42 -7.19
C ASP A 118 11.02 6.62 -6.96
N PHE A 119 12.13 7.14 -7.49
CA PHE A 119 13.43 6.48 -7.41
C PHE A 119 13.94 6.33 -5.98
N ASN A 120 13.44 7.10 -5.01
CA ASN A 120 13.80 6.95 -3.60
C ASN A 120 13.39 5.58 -3.04
N ASN A 121 12.36 4.95 -3.58
CA ASN A 121 11.96 3.60 -3.21
C ASN A 121 12.97 2.53 -3.66
N TYR A 122 13.89 2.89 -4.57
CA TYR A 122 14.87 1.99 -5.19
C TYR A 122 16.30 2.44 -4.92
N PHE A 123 16.59 2.89 -3.72
CA PHE A 123 17.87 3.48 -3.31
C PHE A 123 19.11 2.57 -3.48
N TRP A 124 18.90 1.28 -3.77
CA TRP A 124 19.97 0.32 -4.10
C TRP A 124 20.28 0.22 -5.59
N LEU A 125 19.54 0.93 -6.44
CA LEU A 125 19.70 0.95 -7.90
C LEU A 125 20.01 2.38 -8.37
N GLU A 126 20.89 2.45 -9.35
CA GLU A 126 21.10 3.69 -10.06
C GLU A 126 19.92 3.99 -10.99
N ARG A 127 19.52 5.26 -11.06
CA ARG A 127 18.41 5.69 -11.91
C ARG A 127 18.56 5.23 -13.37
N LEU A 128 19.78 5.29 -13.91
CA LEU A 128 20.08 4.86 -15.28
C LEU A 128 19.81 3.36 -15.48
N GLU A 129 20.13 2.54 -14.49
CA GLU A 129 19.87 1.08 -14.55
C GLU A 129 18.36 0.79 -14.67
N ILE A 130 17.52 1.53 -13.93
CA ILE A 130 16.06 1.40 -13.98
C ILE A 130 15.53 1.84 -15.35
N GLU A 131 16.00 2.99 -15.86
CA GLU A 131 15.59 3.52 -17.16
C GLU A 131 16.00 2.60 -18.33
N GLU A 132 17.18 2.01 -18.26
CA GLU A 132 17.66 1.04 -19.25
C GLU A 132 16.86 -0.26 -19.18
N ALA A 133 16.62 -0.78 -17.96
CA ALA A 133 15.80 -1.96 -17.75
C ALA A 133 14.38 -1.78 -18.30
N SER A 134 13.76 -0.63 -18.07
CA SER A 134 12.42 -0.33 -18.59
C SER A 134 12.37 -0.27 -20.12
N LYS A 135 13.40 0.30 -20.77
CA LYS A 135 13.50 0.33 -22.24
C LYS A 135 13.69 -1.08 -22.82
N GLU A 136 14.58 -1.87 -22.22
CA GLU A 136 14.85 -3.24 -22.63
C GLU A 136 13.63 -4.14 -22.45
N TRP A 137 12.86 -3.93 -21.38
CA TRP A 137 11.66 -4.71 -21.05
C TRP A 137 10.61 -4.72 -22.12
N VAL A 138 10.32 -3.56 -22.71
CA VAL A 138 9.23 -3.39 -23.70
C VAL A 138 9.42 -4.27 -24.93
N ALA A 139 10.66 -4.46 -25.38
CA ALA A 139 11.01 -5.23 -26.56
C ALA A 139 11.39 -6.69 -26.28
N SER A 140 11.34 -7.12 -25.01
CA SER A 140 11.91 -8.39 -24.56
C SER A 140 10.89 -9.51 -24.45
N GLU A 141 11.31 -10.72 -24.76
CA GLU A 141 10.61 -11.97 -24.45
C GLU A 141 10.74 -12.33 -22.97
N LEU A 142 9.95 -13.32 -22.52
CA LEU A 142 9.83 -13.67 -21.09
C LEU A 142 11.18 -14.04 -20.46
N GLU A 143 12.02 -14.78 -21.14
CA GLU A 143 13.33 -15.21 -20.65
C GLU A 143 14.26 -14.01 -20.40
N ILE A 144 14.23 -13.02 -21.29
CA ILE A 144 15.01 -11.80 -21.14
C ILE A 144 14.48 -10.95 -19.99
N ARG A 145 13.16 -10.87 -19.82
CA ARG A 145 12.52 -10.17 -18.70
C ARG A 145 12.94 -10.75 -17.35
N GLU A 146 13.07 -12.06 -17.23
CA GLU A 146 13.61 -12.68 -16.02
C GLU A 146 15.06 -12.27 -15.75
N ILE A 147 15.89 -12.18 -16.79
CA ILE A 147 17.29 -11.74 -16.67
C ILE A 147 17.34 -10.28 -16.21
N ILE A 148 16.52 -9.40 -16.80
CA ILE A 148 16.43 -8.00 -16.39
C ILE A 148 16.08 -7.88 -14.91
N MET A 149 15.03 -8.58 -14.44
CA MET A 149 14.62 -8.54 -13.04
C MET A 149 15.68 -9.12 -12.11
N ARG A 150 16.36 -10.19 -12.51
CA ARG A 150 17.47 -10.76 -11.74
C ARG A 150 18.62 -9.76 -11.60
N ARG A 151 18.92 -8.99 -12.64
CA ARG A 151 19.91 -7.92 -12.59
C ARG A 151 19.53 -6.84 -11.57
N LEU A 152 18.27 -6.39 -11.55
CA LEU A 152 17.76 -5.38 -10.62
C LEU A 152 17.71 -5.88 -9.16
N VAL A 153 17.51 -7.18 -8.94
CA VAL A 153 17.53 -7.81 -7.60
C VAL A 153 18.95 -8.04 -7.08
N SER A 154 19.92 -8.28 -7.97
CA SER A 154 21.27 -8.70 -7.59
C SER A 154 21.94 -7.82 -6.52
N PRO A 155 21.89 -6.48 -6.58
CA PRO A 155 22.50 -5.62 -5.54
C PRO A 155 21.85 -5.82 -4.16
N VAL A 156 20.55 -6.10 -4.11
CA VAL A 156 19.80 -6.30 -2.84
C VAL A 156 20.29 -7.53 -2.08
N LEU A 157 20.65 -8.60 -2.80
CA LEU A 157 21.07 -9.86 -2.18
C LEU A 157 22.41 -9.74 -1.41
N HIS A 158 23.17 -8.67 -1.65
CA HIS A 158 24.51 -8.48 -1.08
C HIS A 158 24.57 -7.37 -0.02
N SER A 159 23.45 -6.76 0.36
CA SER A 159 23.42 -5.60 1.26
C SER A 159 22.32 -5.72 2.32
N LYS A 160 22.41 -4.91 3.38
CA LYS A 160 21.38 -4.81 4.44
C LYS A 160 20.18 -3.99 3.93
N LEU A 161 19.56 -4.45 2.88
CA LEU A 161 18.46 -3.76 2.22
C LEU A 161 17.10 -4.30 2.66
N PRO A 162 15.99 -3.75 2.16
CA PRO A 162 14.65 -4.14 2.59
C PRO A 162 14.45 -5.65 2.56
N SER A 163 13.50 -6.15 3.30
CA SER A 163 13.15 -7.57 3.30
C SER A 163 12.85 -8.07 1.88
N THR A 164 13.05 -9.35 1.63
CA THR A 164 12.72 -9.97 0.33
C THR A 164 11.25 -9.75 -0.04
N ALA A 165 10.35 -9.68 0.94
CA ALA A 165 8.94 -9.41 0.70
C ALA A 165 8.72 -7.99 0.15
N ARG A 166 9.34 -6.96 0.75
CA ARG A 166 9.26 -5.58 0.25
C ARG A 166 9.90 -5.45 -1.13
N VAL A 167 11.04 -6.09 -1.36
CA VAL A 167 11.69 -6.10 -2.68
C VAL A 167 10.80 -6.74 -3.74
N GLU A 168 10.14 -7.85 -3.41
CA GLU A 168 9.20 -8.52 -4.32
C GLU A 168 8.02 -7.58 -4.68
N GLU A 169 7.45 -6.87 -3.69
CA GLU A 169 6.37 -5.91 -3.93
C GLU A 169 6.83 -4.68 -4.73
N LEU A 170 8.05 -4.20 -4.52
CA LEU A 170 8.60 -3.07 -5.27
C LEU A 170 8.96 -3.43 -6.71
N LEU A 171 9.41 -4.65 -6.97
CA LEU A 171 9.91 -5.03 -8.30
C LEU A 171 8.84 -5.72 -9.16
N TRP A 172 8.05 -6.61 -8.56
CA TRP A 172 7.13 -7.47 -9.30
C TRP A 172 5.66 -7.11 -9.14
N HIS A 173 5.31 -6.50 -8.02
CA HIS A 173 3.93 -6.30 -7.63
C HIS A 173 3.58 -4.83 -7.41
N CYS A 174 4.08 -3.93 -8.26
CA CYS A 174 3.71 -2.52 -8.21
C CYS A 174 2.20 -2.36 -8.42
N VAL A 175 1.56 -1.71 -7.46
CA VAL A 175 0.10 -1.55 -7.43
C VAL A 175 -0.27 -0.20 -8.05
N LEU A 176 -1.07 -0.23 -9.11
CA LEU A 176 -1.62 0.98 -9.74
C LEU A 176 -3.14 1.00 -9.64
N GLY A 177 -3.68 2.11 -9.20
CA GLY A 177 -5.11 2.41 -9.29
C GLY A 177 -5.55 2.73 -10.72
N SER A 178 -6.85 2.79 -10.94
CA SER A 178 -7.39 3.19 -12.25
C SER A 178 -7.01 4.64 -12.58
N GLY A 179 -6.36 4.84 -13.71
CA GLY A 179 -5.89 6.15 -14.16
C GLY A 179 -4.61 6.66 -13.48
N TRP A 180 -3.96 5.84 -12.64
CA TRP A 180 -2.70 6.21 -12.02
C TRP A 180 -1.53 6.01 -13.00
N GLU A 181 -0.60 6.98 -12.98
CA GLU A 181 0.67 6.92 -13.70
C GLU A 181 1.85 6.50 -12.79
N SER A 182 1.67 6.61 -11.46
CA SER A 182 2.63 6.13 -10.47
C SER A 182 2.04 5.01 -9.63
N ASP A 183 2.88 4.18 -9.05
CA ASP A 183 2.48 3.09 -8.19
C ASP A 183 2.15 3.53 -6.75
N LEU A 184 1.55 2.64 -5.98
CA LEU A 184 1.15 2.92 -4.60
C LEU A 184 2.35 3.28 -3.72
N ALA A 185 3.52 2.67 -3.91
CA ALA A 185 4.71 3.00 -3.14
C ALA A 185 5.14 4.45 -3.38
N SER A 186 5.16 4.90 -4.63
CA SER A 186 5.45 6.29 -5.01
C SER A 186 4.41 7.26 -4.43
N GLN A 187 3.13 6.89 -4.49
CA GLN A 187 2.05 7.71 -3.91
C GLN A 187 2.16 7.82 -2.37
N ILE A 188 2.54 6.74 -1.69
CA ILE A 188 2.78 6.76 -0.24
C ILE A 188 3.98 7.64 0.10
N SER A 189 5.09 7.55 -0.64
CA SER A 189 6.26 8.41 -0.46
C SER A 189 5.89 9.88 -0.61
N LEU A 190 5.11 10.22 -1.64
CA LEU A 190 4.62 11.57 -1.86
C LEU A 190 3.69 12.05 -0.72
N ALA A 191 2.80 11.20 -0.25
CA ALA A 191 1.97 11.50 0.92
C ALA A 191 2.83 11.79 2.15
N LEU A 192 3.80 10.94 2.47
CA LEU A 192 4.69 11.09 3.63
C LEU A 192 5.51 12.37 3.56
N SER A 193 6.00 12.78 2.40
CA SER A 193 6.76 14.01 2.22
C SER A 193 5.98 15.27 2.60
N ASN A 194 4.64 15.23 2.51
CA ASN A 194 3.79 16.33 3.01
C ASN A 194 3.89 16.50 4.52
N TRP A 195 4.01 15.39 5.29
CA TRP A 195 4.19 15.46 6.75
C TRP A 195 5.59 15.92 7.17
N GLU A 196 6.60 15.73 6.32
CA GLU A 196 7.95 16.24 6.56
C GLU A 196 8.05 17.75 6.29
N SER A 197 7.25 18.26 5.36
CA SER A 197 7.34 19.63 4.85
C SER A 197 6.35 20.60 5.50
N ASN A 198 5.27 20.10 6.12
CA ASN A 198 4.14 20.89 6.63
C ASN A 198 3.81 20.50 8.07
N SER A 199 2.98 21.30 8.73
CA SER A 199 2.34 20.87 9.98
C SER A 199 1.42 19.67 9.72
N SER A 200 1.21 18.82 10.73
CA SER A 200 0.37 17.62 10.60
C SER A 200 -1.07 17.94 10.13
N THR A 201 -1.60 19.10 10.51
CA THR A 201 -2.94 19.54 10.10
C THR A 201 -2.99 19.94 8.63
N GLU A 202 -1.98 20.68 8.16
CA GLU A 202 -1.86 21.07 6.75
C GLU A 202 -1.60 19.85 5.86
N ALA A 203 -0.68 18.98 6.24
CA ALA A 203 -0.40 17.75 5.53
C ALA A 203 -1.65 16.88 5.39
N ALA A 204 -2.40 16.70 6.48
CA ALA A 204 -3.64 15.94 6.48
C ALA A 204 -4.69 16.58 5.54
N SER A 205 -4.82 17.92 5.53
CA SER A 205 -5.74 18.62 4.63
C SER A 205 -5.35 18.42 3.17
N ILE A 206 -4.08 18.67 2.82
CA ILE A 206 -3.56 18.53 1.45
C ILE A 206 -3.80 17.12 0.92
N VAL A 207 -3.36 16.10 1.68
CA VAL A 207 -3.49 14.70 1.27
C VAL A 207 -4.97 14.28 1.17
N THR A 208 -5.81 14.70 2.13
CA THR A 208 -7.25 14.38 2.09
C THR A 208 -7.93 15.00 0.88
N ASP A 209 -7.66 16.27 0.58
CA ASP A 209 -8.26 16.97 -0.55
C ASP A 209 -7.84 16.33 -1.88
N SER A 210 -6.58 15.95 -2.01
CA SER A 210 -6.06 15.22 -3.18
C SER A 210 -6.74 13.86 -3.33
N LEU A 211 -6.80 13.06 -2.29
CA LEU A 211 -7.44 11.74 -2.30
C LEU A 211 -8.94 11.82 -2.63
N VAL A 212 -9.66 12.78 -2.06
CA VAL A 212 -11.10 12.95 -2.31
C VAL A 212 -11.38 13.42 -3.73
N SER A 213 -10.54 14.28 -4.30
CA SER A 213 -10.72 14.84 -5.63
C SER A 213 -10.31 13.89 -6.75
N SER A 214 -9.11 13.32 -6.66
CA SER A 214 -8.49 12.50 -7.73
C SER A 214 -8.33 11.03 -7.39
N GLY A 215 -8.24 10.66 -6.10
CA GLY A 215 -7.83 9.35 -5.63
C GLY A 215 -6.31 9.17 -5.54
N MET A 216 -5.54 10.21 -5.81
CA MET A 216 -4.07 10.27 -5.79
C MET A 216 -3.59 11.45 -4.93
N VAL A 217 -2.31 11.44 -4.55
CA VAL A 217 -1.64 12.54 -3.86
C VAL A 217 -0.78 13.34 -4.82
#